data_f569130dbd74acc4109268c3524e0b3a
#
_entry.id   f569130dbd74acc4109268c3524e0b3a
#
_cell.length_a   1.000
_cell.length_b   1.000
_cell.length_c   1.000
_cell.angle_alpha   90.00
_cell.angle_beta   90.00
_cell.angle_gamma   90.00
#
_symmetry.space_group_name_H-M   'P 1'
#
loop_
_entity.id
_entity.type
_entity.pdbx_description
1 polymer ?
#
loop_
_entity_poly.entity_id
_entity_poly.type
_entity_poly.pdbx_seq_one_letter_code
_entity_poly.pdbx_strand_id
1 'polypeptide(L)'
;MELTKSRLLSEGSVWHIGSLSAVYLSQGLSAGTLFALTTFLVSIGASVAEISLLLSITMIPWTLKVFLGPIIDSFTLSRFGRRRFWIIISQIAMMLALLPLTLIEIQEINLTLIVLLTLHNAFVAVSDISIDALAADSLHEDQLANANGFMWGSKTLGRGSGMALATSIFYGYGVNEGFMILILLMSLAFLFPLFSTELSYKAGQQSKSYKNRLTLSELMSGITQSLVNKSAFAAMIFMLYSNIGYGNYDLLS
;
A
#
# COMPACT_ATOMS: atom_id res chain seq x y z
N MET A 1 33.10 14.66 6.64
CA MET A 1 32.25 14.43 5.44
C MET A 1 32.34 13.01 4.90
N GLU A 2 33.43 12.26 5.11
CA GLU A 2 33.57 10.84 4.69
C GLU A 2 32.86 9.84 5.63
N LEU A 3 32.74 10.12 6.91
CA LEU A 3 32.10 9.25 7.89
C LEU A 3 30.57 9.14 7.70
N THR A 4 29.92 10.11 7.03
CA THR A 4 28.49 10.10 6.75
C THR A 4 28.16 9.17 5.59
N LYS A 5 29.04 9.02 4.60
CA LYS A 5 28.86 8.15 3.43
C LYS A 5 28.92 6.65 3.78
N SER A 6 29.76 6.27 4.76
CA SER A 6 29.91 4.87 5.16
C SER A 6 28.74 4.33 5.99
N ARG A 7 27.97 5.21 6.66
CA ARG A 7 26.75 4.83 7.40
C ARG A 7 25.52 4.62 6.52
N LEU A 8 25.49 5.20 5.32
CA LEU A 8 24.36 5.09 4.39
C LEU A 8 24.24 3.69 3.75
N LEU A 9 25.27 2.87 3.82
CA LEU A 9 25.39 1.57 3.15
C LEU A 9 25.82 0.44 4.10
N SER A 10 25.45 0.50 5.39
CA SER A 10 25.57 -0.70 6.21
C SER A 10 24.65 -1.80 5.61
N GLU A 11 25.13 -3.04 5.51
CA GLU A 11 24.37 -4.16 4.94
C GLU A 11 22.96 -4.28 5.54
N GLY A 12 22.79 -3.99 6.83
CA GLY A 12 21.49 -3.96 7.49
C GLY A 12 20.54 -2.88 6.98
N SER A 13 21.09 -1.70 6.61
CA SER A 13 20.28 -0.60 6.06
C SER A 13 19.78 -0.91 4.63
N VAL A 14 20.64 -1.50 3.79
CA VAL A 14 20.27 -1.89 2.42
C VAL A 14 19.19 -2.97 2.43
N TRP A 15 19.32 -3.99 3.28
CA TRP A 15 18.34 -5.03 3.43
C TRP A 15 16.98 -4.49 3.94
N HIS A 16 17.03 -3.55 4.87
CA HIS A 16 15.83 -2.92 5.41
C HIS A 16 15.10 -2.09 4.35
N ILE A 17 15.82 -1.21 3.64
CA ILE A 17 15.24 -0.43 2.52
C ILE A 17 14.73 -1.37 1.42
N GLY A 18 15.44 -2.45 1.11
CA GLY A 18 15.01 -3.47 0.15
C GLY A 18 13.69 -4.14 0.56
N SER A 19 13.53 -4.44 1.84
CA SER A 19 12.29 -5.00 2.39
C SER A 19 11.10 -4.02 2.29
N LEU A 20 11.33 -2.74 2.64
CA LEU A 20 10.33 -1.68 2.49
C LEU A 20 9.92 -1.53 1.01
N SER A 21 10.91 -1.51 0.11
CA SER A 21 10.71 -1.40 -1.34
C SER A 21 9.97 -2.60 -1.93
N ALA A 22 10.19 -3.81 -1.44
CA ALA A 22 9.48 -5.01 -1.88
C ALA A 22 7.98 -4.96 -1.56
N VAL A 23 7.60 -4.41 -0.39
CA VAL A 23 6.19 -4.20 -0.05
C VAL A 23 5.55 -3.19 -1.00
N TYR A 24 6.24 -2.09 -1.30
CA TYR A 24 5.78 -1.09 -2.26
C TYR A 24 5.68 -1.63 -3.69
N LEU A 25 6.62 -2.50 -4.10
CA LEU A 25 6.57 -3.20 -5.38
C LEU A 25 5.29 -4.06 -5.47
N SER A 26 4.99 -4.83 -4.43
CA SER A 26 3.78 -5.66 -4.34
C SER A 26 2.50 -4.83 -4.49
N GLN A 27 2.41 -3.68 -3.82
CA GLN A 27 1.29 -2.73 -3.97
C GLN A 27 1.22 -2.16 -5.39
N GLY A 28 2.38 -1.87 -5.99
CA GLY A 28 2.46 -1.40 -7.38
C GLY A 28 1.96 -2.44 -8.37
N LEU A 29 2.41 -3.70 -8.26
CA LEU A 29 1.94 -4.82 -9.07
C LEU A 29 0.40 -4.95 -9.02
N SER A 30 -0.17 -4.88 -7.83
CA SER A 30 -1.61 -4.92 -7.62
C SER A 30 -2.32 -3.74 -8.32
N ALA A 31 -1.83 -2.52 -8.14
CA ALA A 31 -2.42 -1.34 -8.79
C ALA A 31 -2.35 -1.42 -10.31
N GLY A 32 -1.21 -1.87 -10.87
CA GLY A 32 -1.06 -2.08 -12.32
C GLY A 32 -2.02 -3.14 -12.86
N THR A 33 -2.20 -4.23 -12.14
CA THR A 33 -3.16 -5.29 -12.52
C THR A 33 -4.61 -4.77 -12.50
N LEU A 34 -4.96 -3.89 -11.56
CA LEU A 34 -6.29 -3.26 -11.53
C LEU A 34 -6.53 -2.40 -12.78
N PHE A 35 -5.52 -1.63 -13.23
CA PHE A 35 -5.62 -0.88 -14.51
C PHE A 35 -5.76 -1.81 -15.70
N ALA A 36 -5.00 -2.90 -15.78
CA ALA A 36 -5.14 -3.90 -16.82
C ALA A 36 -6.55 -4.53 -16.82
N LEU A 37 -7.09 -4.81 -15.63
CA LEU A 37 -8.46 -5.35 -15.48
C LEU A 37 -9.50 -4.37 -16.01
N THR A 38 -9.41 -3.07 -15.71
CA THR A 38 -10.36 -2.08 -16.24
C THR A 38 -10.31 -2.02 -17.76
N THR A 39 -9.12 -2.06 -18.37
CA THR A 39 -8.95 -2.11 -19.83
C THR A 39 -9.57 -3.37 -20.43
N PHE A 40 -9.35 -4.53 -19.79
CA PHE A 40 -9.96 -5.79 -20.20
C PHE A 40 -11.49 -5.75 -20.13
N LEU A 41 -12.06 -5.26 -19.02
CA LEU A 41 -13.51 -5.15 -18.83
C LEU A 41 -14.16 -4.25 -19.87
N VAL A 42 -13.52 -3.13 -20.25
CA VAL A 42 -13.96 -2.30 -21.39
C VAL A 42 -13.98 -3.10 -22.69
N SER A 43 -12.95 -3.92 -22.95
CA SER A 43 -12.86 -4.70 -24.18
C SER A 43 -13.95 -5.77 -24.31
N ILE A 44 -14.50 -6.25 -23.21
CA ILE A 44 -15.62 -7.20 -23.20
C ILE A 44 -17.00 -6.52 -23.07
N GLY A 45 -17.04 -5.18 -23.15
CA GLY A 45 -18.28 -4.41 -23.27
C GLY A 45 -18.75 -3.69 -21.99
N ALA A 46 -17.94 -3.66 -20.93
CA ALA A 46 -18.27 -2.87 -19.73
C ALA A 46 -18.34 -1.37 -20.07
N SER A 47 -19.41 -0.72 -19.61
CA SER A 47 -19.63 0.69 -19.81
C SER A 47 -18.68 1.54 -18.91
N VAL A 48 -18.44 2.79 -19.33
CA VAL A 48 -17.66 3.76 -18.53
C VAL A 48 -18.31 3.96 -17.14
N ALA A 49 -19.63 3.93 -17.04
CA ALA A 49 -20.34 4.07 -15.77
C ALA A 49 -20.04 2.89 -14.82
N GLU A 50 -20.06 1.67 -15.32
CA GLU A 50 -19.73 0.46 -14.53
C GLU A 50 -18.26 0.47 -14.06
N ILE A 51 -17.33 0.83 -14.94
CA ILE A 51 -15.91 0.97 -14.58
C ILE A 51 -15.73 2.04 -13.52
N SER A 52 -16.37 3.20 -13.68
CA SER A 52 -16.30 4.30 -12.71
C SER A 52 -16.86 3.89 -11.35
N LEU A 53 -17.96 3.13 -11.34
CA LEU A 53 -18.55 2.59 -10.10
C LEU A 53 -17.59 1.60 -9.42
N LEU A 54 -17.04 0.65 -10.19
CA LEU A 54 -16.05 -0.31 -9.70
C LEU A 54 -14.87 0.41 -9.04
N LEU A 55 -14.24 1.35 -9.74
CA LEU A 55 -13.09 2.10 -9.24
C LEU A 55 -13.46 2.95 -8.02
N SER A 56 -14.60 3.63 -8.03
CA SER A 56 -15.04 4.48 -6.91
C SER A 56 -15.21 3.66 -5.64
N ILE A 57 -15.87 2.50 -5.72
CA ILE A 57 -16.10 1.65 -4.54
C ILE A 57 -14.79 1.02 -4.07
N THR A 58 -13.97 0.50 -4.98
CA THR A 58 -12.69 -0.13 -4.63
C THR A 58 -11.68 0.84 -4.02
N MET A 59 -11.82 2.15 -4.25
CA MET A 59 -10.95 3.19 -3.67
C MET A 59 -11.46 3.75 -2.33
N ILE A 60 -12.66 3.39 -1.87
CA ILE A 60 -13.19 3.83 -0.55
C ILE A 60 -12.20 3.57 0.60
N PRO A 61 -11.55 2.39 0.71
CA PRO A 61 -10.59 2.13 1.80
C PRO A 61 -9.42 3.11 1.83
N TRP A 62 -8.96 3.60 0.69
CA TRP A 62 -7.91 4.61 0.61
C TRP A 62 -8.33 5.97 1.17
N THR A 63 -9.59 6.34 0.96
CA THR A 63 -10.18 7.55 1.55
C THR A 63 -10.29 7.43 3.08
N LEU A 64 -10.62 6.23 3.56
CA LEU A 64 -10.74 5.93 4.99
C LEU A 64 -9.40 5.67 5.69
N LYS A 65 -8.28 5.70 4.96
CA LYS A 65 -6.92 5.46 5.46
C LYS A 65 -6.58 6.28 6.71
N VAL A 66 -7.05 7.52 6.80
CA VAL A 66 -6.81 8.41 7.95
C VAL A 66 -7.32 7.81 9.27
N PHE A 67 -8.43 7.07 9.22
CA PHE A 67 -9.01 6.44 10.41
C PHE A 67 -8.32 5.11 10.77
N LEU A 68 -7.64 4.47 9.83
CA LEU A 68 -6.96 3.19 10.05
C LEU A 68 -5.66 3.36 10.85
N GLY A 69 -4.96 4.50 10.70
CA GLY A 69 -3.70 4.77 11.40
C GLY A 69 -3.80 4.60 12.92
N PRO A 70 -4.73 5.29 13.61
CA PRO A 70 -4.95 5.13 15.04
C PRO A 70 -5.31 3.71 15.48
N ILE A 71 -6.06 2.97 14.66
CA ILE A 71 -6.41 1.58 14.93
C ILE A 71 -5.15 0.70 14.91
N ILE A 72 -4.32 0.84 13.87
CA ILE A 72 -3.06 0.12 13.73
C ILE A 72 -2.11 0.44 14.88
N ASP A 73 -2.08 1.68 15.35
CA ASP A 73 -1.25 2.12 16.47
C ASP A 73 -1.71 1.58 17.82
N SER A 74 -3.01 1.34 18.00
CA SER A 74 -3.57 0.85 19.26
C SER A 74 -3.37 -0.66 19.48
N PHE A 75 -3.22 -1.45 18.42
CA PHE A 75 -3.03 -2.90 18.52
C PHE A 75 -1.55 -3.27 18.34
N THR A 76 -0.94 -3.79 19.41
CA THR A 76 0.46 -4.24 19.41
C THR A 76 0.54 -5.71 19.80
N LEU A 77 1.08 -6.54 18.89
CA LEU A 77 1.43 -7.92 19.21
C LEU A 77 2.95 -8.00 19.45
N SER A 78 3.34 -8.03 20.73
CA SER A 78 4.74 -7.84 21.17
C SER A 78 5.75 -8.87 20.61
N ARG A 79 5.29 -10.04 20.14
CA ARG A 79 6.17 -11.13 19.64
C ARG A 79 6.75 -10.87 18.25
N PHE A 80 6.07 -10.10 17.40
CA PHE A 80 6.45 -9.91 15.99
C PHE A 80 6.86 -8.47 15.65
N GLY A 81 6.92 -7.60 16.65
CA GLY A 81 7.03 -6.16 16.42
C GLY A 81 5.67 -5.52 16.10
N ARG A 82 5.55 -4.22 16.36
CA ARG A 82 4.27 -3.51 16.24
C ARG A 82 3.85 -3.33 14.78
N ARG A 83 4.74 -2.82 13.95
CA ARG A 83 4.44 -2.49 12.54
C ARG A 83 4.51 -3.72 11.64
N ARG A 84 5.52 -4.57 11.88
CA ARG A 84 5.75 -5.78 11.10
C ARG A 84 4.56 -6.75 11.14
N PHE A 85 3.91 -6.88 12.30
CA PHE A 85 2.69 -7.71 12.40
C PHE A 85 1.63 -7.27 11.38
N TRP A 86 1.34 -5.96 11.32
CA TRP A 86 0.35 -5.43 10.40
C TRP A 86 0.75 -5.57 8.93
N ILE A 87 2.05 -5.40 8.63
CA ILE A 87 2.58 -5.61 7.27
C ILE A 87 2.39 -7.06 6.85
N ILE A 88 2.76 -8.03 7.68
CA ILE A 88 2.65 -9.45 7.37
C ILE A 88 1.19 -9.86 7.18
N ILE A 89 0.31 -9.49 8.13
CA ILE A 89 -1.09 -9.91 8.07
C ILE A 89 -1.84 -9.27 6.91
N SER A 90 -1.56 -8.00 6.62
CA SER A 90 -2.18 -7.31 5.48
C SER A 90 -1.71 -7.87 4.14
N GLN A 91 -0.43 -8.19 3.99
CA GLN A 91 0.10 -8.83 2.77
C GLN A 91 -0.55 -10.20 2.51
N ILE A 92 -0.69 -11.04 3.55
CA ILE A 92 -1.39 -12.31 3.43
C ILE A 92 -2.86 -12.10 3.08
N ALA A 93 -3.54 -11.17 3.76
CA ALA A 93 -4.95 -10.89 3.53
C ALA A 93 -5.22 -10.29 2.13
N MET A 94 -4.30 -9.46 1.60
CA MET A 94 -4.36 -8.98 0.21
C MET A 94 -4.38 -10.14 -0.79
N MET A 95 -3.49 -11.10 -0.63
CA MET A 95 -3.40 -12.27 -1.52
C MET A 95 -4.61 -13.18 -1.37
N LEU A 96 -5.07 -13.42 -0.13
CA LEU A 96 -6.28 -14.22 0.12
C LEU A 96 -7.55 -13.59 -0.46
N ALA A 97 -7.65 -12.25 -0.48
CA ALA A 97 -8.76 -11.56 -1.09
C ALA A 97 -8.80 -11.72 -2.63
N LEU A 98 -7.66 -11.91 -3.27
CA LEU A 98 -7.58 -12.16 -4.72
C LEU A 98 -7.77 -13.63 -5.08
N LEU A 99 -7.57 -14.57 -4.14
CA LEU A 99 -7.61 -16.00 -4.43
C LEU A 99 -8.92 -16.46 -5.09
N PRO A 100 -10.12 -16.02 -4.65
CA PRO A 100 -11.35 -16.41 -5.34
C PRO A 100 -11.41 -15.96 -6.80
N LEU A 101 -10.75 -14.84 -7.16
CA LEU A 101 -10.72 -14.33 -8.54
C LEU A 101 -9.92 -15.25 -9.49
N THR A 102 -9.11 -16.17 -8.96
CA THR A 102 -8.44 -17.18 -9.77
C THR A 102 -9.32 -18.35 -10.14
N LEU A 103 -10.52 -18.47 -9.55
CA LEU A 103 -11.43 -19.61 -9.68
C LEU A 103 -12.76 -19.27 -10.34
N ILE A 104 -13.14 -17.98 -10.40
CA ILE A 104 -14.39 -17.52 -10.97
C ILE A 104 -14.16 -16.87 -12.33
N GLU A 105 -15.00 -17.17 -13.31
CA GLU A 105 -14.97 -16.50 -14.61
C GLU A 105 -15.47 -15.05 -14.48
N ILE A 106 -14.67 -14.11 -14.95
CA ILE A 106 -14.99 -12.68 -14.94
C ILE A 106 -15.43 -12.27 -16.34
N GLN A 107 -16.75 -12.29 -16.54
CA GLN A 107 -17.38 -11.90 -17.81
C GLN A 107 -18.06 -10.53 -17.71
N GLU A 108 -18.34 -10.06 -16.50
CA GLU A 108 -19.01 -8.78 -16.23
C GLU A 108 -18.60 -8.23 -14.85
N ILE A 109 -18.90 -6.97 -14.61
CA ILE A 109 -18.73 -6.34 -13.31
C ILE A 109 -19.90 -6.75 -12.40
N ASN A 110 -19.64 -7.66 -11.47
CA ASN A 110 -20.61 -8.13 -10.50
C ASN A 110 -20.21 -7.78 -9.06
N LEU A 111 -21.14 -7.96 -8.13
CA LEU A 111 -20.92 -7.63 -6.72
C LEU A 111 -19.73 -8.39 -6.12
N THR A 112 -19.51 -9.64 -6.51
CA THR A 112 -18.40 -10.46 -6.02
C THR A 112 -17.06 -9.83 -6.39
N LEU A 113 -16.88 -9.41 -7.64
CA LEU A 113 -15.67 -8.73 -8.11
C LEU A 113 -15.43 -7.42 -7.33
N ILE A 114 -16.49 -6.60 -7.18
CA ILE A 114 -16.41 -5.33 -6.44
C ILE A 114 -15.98 -5.57 -4.98
N VAL A 115 -16.63 -6.53 -4.30
CA VAL A 115 -16.33 -6.83 -2.89
C VAL A 115 -14.91 -7.36 -2.71
N LEU A 116 -14.46 -8.31 -3.54
CA LEU A 116 -13.11 -8.89 -3.43
C LEU A 116 -12.02 -7.85 -3.71
N LEU A 117 -12.19 -7.01 -4.73
CA LEU A 117 -11.24 -5.93 -5.02
C LEU A 117 -11.27 -4.84 -3.95
N THR A 118 -12.43 -4.52 -3.38
CA THR A 118 -12.53 -3.56 -2.26
C THR A 118 -11.83 -4.10 -1.02
N LEU A 119 -12.05 -5.38 -0.70
CA LEU A 119 -11.39 -6.06 0.42
C LEU A 119 -9.87 -6.10 0.22
N HIS A 120 -9.42 -6.46 -0.98
CA HIS A 120 -8.00 -6.41 -1.35
C HIS A 120 -7.42 -5.01 -1.11
N ASN A 121 -8.05 -3.96 -1.65
CA ASN A 121 -7.60 -2.58 -1.48
C ASN A 121 -7.65 -2.09 -0.02
N ALA A 122 -8.56 -2.61 0.80
CA ALA A 122 -8.57 -2.31 2.23
C ALA A 122 -7.28 -2.82 2.91
N PHE A 123 -6.84 -4.03 2.59
CA PHE A 123 -5.58 -4.57 3.11
C PHE A 123 -4.36 -3.90 2.49
N VAL A 124 -4.41 -3.46 1.22
CA VAL A 124 -3.37 -2.60 0.62
C VAL A 124 -3.22 -1.31 1.43
N ALA A 125 -4.31 -0.66 1.79
CA ALA A 125 -4.29 0.57 2.59
C ALA A 125 -3.71 0.34 4.00
N VAL A 126 -4.04 -0.78 4.67
CA VAL A 126 -3.46 -1.17 5.95
C VAL A 126 -1.95 -1.43 5.82
N SER A 127 -1.53 -2.14 4.78
CA SER A 127 -0.12 -2.41 4.47
C SER A 127 0.65 -1.10 4.26
N ASP A 128 0.08 -0.17 3.51
CA ASP A 128 0.70 1.11 3.15
C ASP A 128 0.94 1.99 4.40
N ILE A 129 -0.07 2.13 5.28
CA ILE A 129 0.10 2.85 6.56
C ILE A 129 1.18 2.21 7.42
N SER A 130 1.18 0.88 7.50
CA SER A 130 2.07 0.14 8.38
C SER A 130 3.52 0.23 7.93
N ILE A 131 3.77 0.20 6.61
CA ILE A 131 5.11 0.30 6.04
C ILE A 131 5.66 1.72 6.11
N ASP A 132 4.81 2.75 5.86
CA ASP A 132 5.18 4.16 6.02
C ASP A 132 5.57 4.46 7.47
N ALA A 133 4.78 3.97 8.41
CA ALA A 133 5.08 4.12 9.82
C ALA A 133 6.34 3.34 10.24
N LEU A 134 6.59 2.15 9.67
CA LEU A 134 7.84 1.41 9.91
C LEU A 134 9.05 2.17 9.39
N ALA A 135 8.97 2.74 8.20
CA ALA A 135 10.05 3.56 7.64
C ALA A 135 10.35 4.77 8.55
N ALA A 136 9.32 5.49 8.98
CA ALA A 136 9.45 6.64 9.89
C ALA A 136 10.00 6.26 11.28
N ASP A 137 9.65 5.09 11.80
CA ASP A 137 10.07 4.61 13.12
C ASP A 137 11.51 4.05 13.11
N SER A 138 11.98 3.51 11.96
CA SER A 138 13.23 2.74 11.87
C SER A 138 14.39 3.46 11.18
N LEU A 139 14.11 4.46 10.36
CA LEU A 139 15.13 5.17 9.60
C LEU A 139 15.47 6.53 10.21
N HIS A 140 16.70 6.97 10.01
CA HIS A 140 17.12 8.34 10.31
C HIS A 140 16.57 9.33 9.28
N GLU A 141 16.46 10.61 9.66
CA GLU A 141 15.92 11.66 8.79
C GLU A 141 16.70 11.79 7.48
N ASP A 142 18.03 11.64 7.51
CA ASP A 142 18.91 11.66 6.35
C ASP A 142 18.73 10.45 5.41
N GLN A 143 18.25 9.33 5.92
CA GLN A 143 17.96 8.11 5.15
C GLN A 143 16.52 8.07 4.61
N LEU A 144 15.59 8.76 5.28
CA LEU A 144 14.16 8.72 4.96
C LEU A 144 13.88 9.20 3.53
N ALA A 145 14.56 10.26 3.08
CA ALA A 145 14.38 10.80 1.73
C ALA A 145 14.80 9.77 0.66
N ASN A 146 15.96 9.12 0.86
CA ASN A 146 16.45 8.08 -0.06
C ASN A 146 15.56 6.83 -0.03
N ALA A 147 15.16 6.38 1.16
CA ALA A 147 14.26 5.23 1.31
C ALA A 147 12.92 5.47 0.62
N ASN A 148 12.31 6.64 0.81
CA ASN A 148 11.10 7.04 0.11
C ASN A 148 11.26 7.02 -1.42
N GLY A 149 12.40 7.49 -1.92
CA GLY A 149 12.73 7.42 -3.35
C GLY A 149 12.73 5.98 -3.87
N PHE A 150 13.38 5.05 -3.16
CA PHE A 150 13.39 3.62 -3.52
C PHE A 150 12.01 2.97 -3.39
N MET A 151 11.26 3.27 -2.32
CA MET A 151 9.91 2.77 -2.10
C MET A 151 8.97 3.20 -3.24
N TRP A 152 8.88 4.50 -3.52
CA TRP A 152 8.03 5.03 -4.61
C TRP A 152 8.49 4.60 -5.99
N GLY A 153 9.81 4.53 -6.24
CA GLY A 153 10.37 3.97 -7.46
C GLY A 153 9.94 2.52 -7.67
N SER A 154 10.00 1.70 -6.63
CA SER A 154 9.55 0.31 -6.65
C SER A 154 8.04 0.18 -6.90
N LYS A 155 7.23 1.06 -6.29
CA LYS A 155 5.77 1.10 -6.53
C LYS A 155 5.45 1.45 -7.98
N THR A 156 6.16 2.42 -8.54
CA THR A 156 5.99 2.85 -9.93
C THR A 156 6.42 1.74 -10.91
N LEU A 157 7.56 1.11 -10.65
CA LEU A 157 8.01 -0.06 -11.43
C LEU A 157 7.00 -1.21 -11.35
N GLY A 158 6.51 -1.49 -10.14
CA GLY A 158 5.47 -2.49 -9.91
C GLY A 158 4.19 -2.18 -10.68
N ARG A 159 3.75 -0.92 -10.69
CA ARG A 159 2.56 -0.51 -11.45
C ARG A 159 2.74 -0.72 -12.95
N GLY A 160 3.84 -0.25 -13.51
CA GLY A 160 4.12 -0.41 -14.94
C GLY A 160 4.26 -1.88 -15.35
N SER A 161 5.06 -2.66 -14.60
CA SER A 161 5.25 -4.08 -14.87
C SER A 161 3.98 -4.90 -14.63
N GLY A 162 3.24 -4.60 -13.56
CA GLY A 162 1.96 -5.25 -13.24
C GLY A 162 0.92 -5.02 -14.33
N MET A 163 0.81 -3.78 -14.83
CA MET A 163 -0.09 -3.46 -15.94
C MET A 163 0.32 -4.21 -17.21
N ALA A 164 1.59 -4.15 -17.61
CA ALA A 164 2.07 -4.79 -18.83
C ALA A 164 1.89 -6.32 -18.80
N LEU A 165 2.30 -6.96 -17.69
CA LEU A 165 2.17 -8.40 -17.50
C LEU A 165 0.70 -8.82 -17.46
N ALA A 166 -0.12 -8.16 -16.62
CA ALA A 166 -1.53 -8.52 -16.51
C ALA A 166 -2.29 -8.33 -17.82
N THR A 167 -2.05 -7.23 -18.56
CA THR A 167 -2.65 -7.04 -19.89
C THR A 167 -2.28 -8.18 -20.82
N SER A 168 -0.99 -8.53 -20.93
CA SER A 168 -0.54 -9.60 -21.80
C SER A 168 -1.18 -10.95 -21.45
N ILE A 169 -1.34 -11.22 -20.16
CA ILE A 169 -1.89 -12.50 -19.68
C ILE A 169 -3.41 -12.52 -19.84
N PHE A 170 -4.12 -11.44 -19.51
CA PHE A 170 -5.57 -11.35 -19.64
C PHE A 170 -6.05 -11.63 -21.08
N TYR A 171 -5.35 -11.06 -22.07
CA TYR A 171 -5.68 -11.26 -23.49
C TYR A 171 -5.13 -12.56 -24.08
N GLY A 172 -4.04 -13.10 -23.53
CA GLY A 172 -3.42 -14.32 -24.06
C GLY A 172 -3.89 -15.61 -23.43
N TYR A 173 -4.19 -15.60 -22.14
CA TYR A 173 -4.48 -16.80 -21.35
C TYR A 173 -5.77 -16.72 -20.55
N GLY A 174 -6.16 -15.54 -20.09
CA GLY A 174 -7.35 -15.30 -19.29
C GLY A 174 -7.09 -14.48 -18.02
N VAL A 175 -8.18 -13.96 -17.44
CA VAL A 175 -8.10 -13.07 -16.26
C VAL A 175 -7.71 -13.86 -15.01
N ASN A 176 -8.17 -15.11 -14.90
CA ASN A 176 -7.86 -16.01 -13.78
C ASN A 176 -6.36 -16.25 -13.66
N GLU A 177 -5.69 -16.54 -14.78
CA GLU A 177 -4.25 -16.77 -14.88
C GLU A 177 -3.48 -15.50 -14.51
N GLY A 178 -3.98 -14.34 -14.90
CA GLY A 178 -3.40 -13.06 -14.52
C GLY A 178 -3.41 -12.84 -13.01
N PHE A 179 -4.52 -13.15 -12.33
CA PHE A 179 -4.59 -13.09 -10.87
C PHE A 179 -3.70 -14.14 -10.20
N MET A 180 -3.59 -15.36 -10.75
CA MET A 180 -2.65 -16.36 -10.25
C MET A 180 -1.21 -15.86 -10.29
N ILE A 181 -0.78 -15.28 -11.40
CA ILE A 181 0.57 -14.73 -11.56
C ILE A 181 0.78 -13.53 -10.63
N LEU A 182 -0.21 -12.65 -10.49
CA LEU A 182 -0.15 -11.55 -9.53
C LEU A 182 0.10 -12.07 -8.11
N ILE A 183 -0.68 -13.05 -7.64
CA ILE A 183 -0.51 -13.65 -6.31
C ILE A 183 0.88 -14.27 -6.17
N LEU A 184 1.38 -14.95 -7.19
CA LEU A 184 2.74 -15.51 -7.19
C LEU A 184 3.81 -14.43 -7.04
N LEU A 185 3.73 -13.35 -7.83
CA LEU A 185 4.68 -12.24 -7.75
C LEU A 185 4.61 -11.51 -6.39
N MET A 186 3.40 -11.30 -5.86
CA MET A 186 3.22 -10.74 -4.52
C MET A 186 3.79 -11.67 -3.44
N SER A 187 3.64 -12.98 -3.59
CA SER A 187 4.21 -13.98 -2.67
C SER A 187 5.73 -13.94 -2.68
N LEU A 188 6.36 -13.78 -3.84
CA LEU A 188 7.81 -13.61 -3.95
C LEU A 188 8.29 -12.31 -3.29
N ALA A 189 7.59 -11.20 -3.52
CA ALA A 189 7.89 -9.93 -2.88
C ALA A 189 7.70 -10.00 -1.35
N PHE A 190 6.73 -10.78 -0.88
CA PHE A 190 6.44 -10.98 0.55
C PHE A 190 7.56 -11.70 1.31
N LEU A 191 8.41 -12.47 0.64
CA LEU A 191 9.55 -13.12 1.30
C LEU A 191 10.50 -12.11 1.94
N PHE A 192 10.66 -10.92 1.37
CA PHE A 192 11.54 -9.88 1.91
C PHE A 192 11.08 -9.38 3.29
N PRO A 193 9.85 -8.87 3.49
CA PRO A 193 9.38 -8.46 4.81
C PRO A 193 9.22 -9.63 5.78
N LEU A 194 9.01 -10.86 5.28
CA LEU A 194 8.90 -12.05 6.13
C LEU A 194 10.24 -12.39 6.81
N PHE A 195 11.36 -12.25 6.11
CA PHE A 195 12.69 -12.53 6.66
C PHE A 195 13.40 -11.28 7.21
N SER A 196 12.83 -10.09 7.02
CA SER A 196 13.37 -8.85 7.59
C SER A 196 13.10 -8.79 9.09
N THR A 197 14.08 -8.33 9.85
CA THR A 197 13.91 -8.01 11.28
C THR A 197 13.45 -6.56 11.42
N GLU A 198 12.54 -6.28 12.34
CA GLU A 198 12.15 -4.90 12.67
C GLU A 198 13.36 -4.23 13.36
N LEU A 199 14.06 -3.37 12.62
CA LEU A 199 15.17 -2.56 13.16
C LEU A 199 14.56 -1.44 14.00
N SER A 200 14.65 -1.56 15.30
CA SER A 200 14.15 -0.54 16.22
C SER A 200 15.29 0.45 16.55
N TYR A 201 15.46 1.46 15.70
CA TYR A 201 16.43 2.52 15.97
C TYR A 201 16.06 3.38 17.20
N LYS A 202 14.78 3.60 17.43
CA LYS A 202 14.26 4.45 18.53
C LYS A 202 13.75 3.67 19.74
N ALA A 203 13.94 2.36 19.81
CA ALA A 203 13.42 1.55 20.94
C ALA A 203 13.89 2.01 22.32
N GLY A 204 15.09 2.59 22.40
CA GLY A 204 15.62 3.13 23.67
C GLY A 204 14.98 4.45 24.11
N GLN A 205 14.51 5.29 23.20
CA GLN A 205 13.90 6.58 23.52
C GLN A 205 12.35 6.52 23.59
N GLN A 206 11.73 5.69 22.77
CA GLN A 206 10.27 5.56 22.71
C GLN A 206 9.68 4.75 23.86
N SER A 207 10.45 3.87 24.51
CA SER A 207 9.98 3.12 25.68
C SER A 207 9.47 4.02 26.82
N LYS A 208 9.93 5.27 26.92
CA LYS A 208 9.42 6.25 27.90
C LYS A 208 8.17 7.02 27.42
N SER A 209 8.00 7.21 26.12
CA SER A 209 6.85 7.93 25.53
C SER A 209 5.60 7.04 25.37
N TYR A 210 5.79 5.72 25.31
CA TYR A 210 4.73 4.75 25.02
C TYR A 210 3.83 4.38 26.21
N LYS A 211 4.07 4.95 27.40
CA LYS A 211 3.21 4.71 28.57
C LYS A 211 1.84 5.40 28.50
N ASN A 212 1.68 6.39 27.63
CA ASN A 212 0.40 7.04 27.39
C ASN A 212 -0.21 6.50 26.09
N ARG A 213 -1.06 5.47 26.19
CA ARG A 213 -1.97 5.11 25.10
C ARG A 213 -2.88 6.30 24.88
N LEU A 214 -2.77 6.94 23.70
CA LEU A 214 -3.71 7.99 23.31
C LEU A 214 -5.12 7.40 23.34
N THR A 215 -6.00 8.00 24.11
CA THR A 215 -7.41 7.63 24.14
C THR A 215 -8.04 8.01 22.79
N LEU A 216 -9.10 7.33 22.38
CA LEU A 216 -9.80 7.66 21.13
C LEU A 216 -10.20 9.15 21.07
N SER A 217 -10.54 9.74 22.22
CA SER A 217 -10.83 11.19 22.34
C SER A 217 -9.62 12.07 22.08
N GLU A 218 -8.42 11.67 22.53
CA GLU A 218 -7.17 12.42 22.28
C GLU A 218 -6.75 12.31 20.81
N LEU A 219 -6.99 11.17 20.18
CA LEU A 219 -6.78 10.98 18.74
C LEU A 219 -7.74 11.85 17.92
N MET A 220 -9.02 11.89 18.28
CA MET A 220 -10.02 12.74 17.63
C MET A 220 -9.72 14.23 17.85
N SER A 221 -9.28 14.62 19.04
CA SER A 221 -8.83 15.99 19.30
C SER A 221 -7.58 16.36 18.50
N GLY A 222 -6.64 15.44 18.33
CA GLY A 222 -5.45 15.63 17.47
C GLY A 222 -5.83 15.83 15.98
N ILE A 223 -6.78 15.05 15.47
CA ILE A 223 -7.31 15.21 14.11
C ILE A 223 -8.00 16.58 13.96
N THR A 224 -8.88 16.95 14.89
CA THR A 224 -9.55 18.27 14.84
C THR A 224 -8.55 19.42 14.95
N GLN A 225 -7.54 19.29 15.79
CA GLN A 225 -6.49 20.31 15.95
C GLN A 225 -5.62 20.44 14.69
N SER A 226 -5.36 19.32 14.00
CA SER A 226 -4.67 19.31 12.69
C SER A 226 -5.50 19.95 11.61
N LEU A 227 -6.82 19.76 11.59
CA LEU A 227 -7.75 20.39 10.64
C LEU A 227 -7.86 21.91 10.85
N VAL A 228 -7.71 22.39 12.08
CA VAL A 228 -7.71 23.82 12.42
C VAL A 228 -6.35 24.47 12.11
N ASN A 229 -5.29 23.71 12.05
CA ASN A 229 -3.96 24.21 11.70
C ASN A 229 -3.91 24.53 10.21
N LYS A 230 -3.71 25.82 9.87
CA LYS A 230 -3.69 26.31 8.47
C LYS A 230 -2.69 25.56 7.57
N SER A 231 -1.53 25.21 8.09
CA SER A 231 -0.50 24.50 7.31
C SER A 231 -0.90 23.03 7.07
N ALA A 232 -1.47 22.35 8.06
CA ALA A 232 -1.95 20.98 7.93
C ALA A 232 -3.18 20.91 7.01
N PHE A 233 -4.08 21.89 7.11
CA PHE A 233 -5.24 22.02 6.22
C PHE A 233 -4.84 22.28 4.77
N ALA A 234 -3.87 23.18 4.54
CA ALA A 234 -3.32 23.43 3.21
C ALA A 234 -2.63 22.19 2.61
N ALA A 235 -1.86 21.45 3.42
CA ALA A 235 -1.25 20.19 2.99
C ALA A 235 -2.31 19.13 2.65
N MET A 236 -3.39 19.04 3.42
CA MET A 236 -4.52 18.14 3.14
C MET A 236 -5.23 18.49 1.83
N ILE A 237 -5.51 19.79 1.59
CA ILE A 237 -6.09 20.26 0.32
C ILE A 237 -5.15 19.96 -0.85
N PHE A 238 -3.84 20.21 -0.68
CA PHE A 238 -2.85 19.90 -1.72
C PHE A 238 -2.81 18.40 -2.04
N MET A 239 -2.85 17.52 -1.03
CA MET A 239 -2.93 16.07 -1.22
C MET A 239 -4.22 15.64 -1.92
N LEU A 240 -5.36 16.22 -1.56
CA LEU A 240 -6.63 15.96 -2.24
C LEU A 240 -6.58 16.42 -3.70
N TYR A 241 -6.06 17.60 -3.95
CA TYR A 241 -5.92 18.14 -5.31
C TYR A 241 -4.98 17.31 -6.18
N SER A 242 -3.84 16.87 -5.64
CA SER A 242 -2.89 16.02 -6.37
C SER A 242 -3.50 14.65 -6.73
N ASN A 243 -4.31 14.06 -5.85
CA ASN A 243 -5.01 12.80 -6.15
C ASN A 243 -6.12 12.98 -7.21
N ILE A 244 -6.84 14.11 -7.21
CA ILE A 244 -7.85 14.43 -8.23
C ILE A 244 -7.16 14.68 -9.60
N GLY A 245 -6.00 15.32 -9.60
CA GLY A 245 -5.20 15.55 -10.81
C GLY A 245 -4.76 14.24 -11.50
N TYR A 246 -4.34 13.25 -10.73
CA TYR A 246 -3.98 11.94 -11.29
C TYR A 246 -5.15 11.21 -11.95
N GLY A 247 -6.37 11.34 -11.42
CA GLY A 247 -7.56 10.73 -12.04
C GLY A 247 -8.01 11.38 -13.35
N ASN A 248 -7.65 12.64 -13.59
CA ASN A 248 -8.08 13.36 -14.79
C ASN A 248 -7.15 13.17 -16.01
N TYR A 249 -5.88 12.83 -15.81
CA TYR A 249 -4.97 12.56 -16.94
C TYR A 249 -5.30 11.26 -17.66
N ASP A 250 -5.85 10.26 -16.96
CA ASP A 250 -6.23 8.96 -17.53
C ASP A 250 -7.57 9.01 -18.29
N LEU A 251 -8.35 10.10 -18.17
CA LEU A 251 -9.62 10.27 -18.90
C LEU A 251 -9.47 11.07 -20.21
N LEU A 252 -8.30 11.67 -20.48
CA LEU A 252 -8.05 12.54 -21.63
C LEU A 252 -7.02 11.98 -22.61
N SER A 253 -6.45 10.82 -22.35
CA SER A 253 -5.54 10.07 -23.22
C SER A 253 -6.24 8.84 -23.81
#